data_0fe64054b2da80356eb9e8c445037583
#
_entry.id   0fe64054b2da80356eb9e8c445037583
#
_cell.length_a   1.000
_cell.length_b   1.000
_cell.length_c   1.000
_cell.angle_alpha   90.00
_cell.angle_beta   90.00
_cell.angle_gamma   90.00
#
_symmetry.space_group_name_H-M   'P 1'
#
loop_
_entity.id
_entity.type
_entity.pdbx_description
1 polymer ?
#
loop_
_entity_poly.entity_id
_entity_poly.type
_entity_poly.pdbx_seq_one_letter_code
_entity_poly.pdbx_strand_id
1 'polypeptide(L)'
;AKFGPSTRFHQSTFQGSVDCSSALFDGMAEFLEVTFEQPAVFERSRFGLGTGFSGSRFKGRVSFSEAIFSRETFFGFAAFEGEAVFTGAQFLGSADFSHAEFRQQDDLAKARFDQPPLLDETKRLESAQPGGFLRTSNGQHALTAIFLILAALLVAYAAKLK
;
A
#
# COMPACT_ATOMS: atom_id res chain seq x y z
N ALA A 1 23.15 4.16 -8.05
CA ALA A 1 23.05 3.94 -9.51
C ALA A 1 22.18 5.00 -10.16
N LYS A 2 22.38 5.22 -11.47
CA LYS A 2 21.51 6.06 -12.30
C LYS A 2 20.98 5.23 -13.45
N PHE A 3 19.65 5.20 -13.59
CA PHE A 3 18.95 4.53 -14.67
C PHE A 3 18.43 5.57 -15.67
N GLY A 4 18.53 5.26 -16.97
CA GLY A 4 18.18 6.17 -18.05
C GLY A 4 16.66 6.40 -18.22
N PRO A 5 16.26 6.93 -19.38
CA PRO A 5 14.89 7.46 -19.58
C PRO A 5 13.80 6.40 -19.56
N SER A 6 14.12 5.12 -19.63
CA SER A 6 13.16 4.03 -19.53
C SER A 6 13.82 2.80 -18.93
N THR A 7 13.34 2.39 -17.76
CA THR A 7 13.80 1.18 -17.07
C THR A 7 12.63 0.22 -16.99
N ARG A 8 12.76 -0.94 -17.62
CA ARG A 8 11.64 -1.91 -17.72
C ARG A 8 12.08 -3.31 -17.33
N PHE A 9 11.38 -3.88 -16.37
CA PHE A 9 11.51 -5.25 -15.90
C PHE A 9 10.12 -5.88 -15.86
N HIS A 10 9.58 -6.21 -17.03
CA HIS A 10 8.26 -6.85 -17.11
C HIS A 10 8.41 -8.37 -16.96
N GLN A 11 7.53 -8.99 -16.17
CA GLN A 11 7.41 -10.45 -16.01
C GLN A 11 8.75 -11.12 -15.69
N SER A 12 9.62 -10.43 -14.96
CA SER A 12 10.97 -10.87 -14.63
C SER A 12 11.04 -11.40 -13.20
N THR A 13 12.03 -12.25 -12.92
CA THR A 13 12.27 -12.75 -11.57
C THR A 13 13.69 -12.41 -11.12
N PHE A 14 13.80 -11.69 -10.01
CA PHE A 14 15.05 -11.48 -9.30
C PHE A 14 15.20 -12.57 -8.24
N GLN A 15 16.11 -13.53 -8.48
CA GLN A 15 16.37 -14.65 -7.57
C GLN A 15 17.19 -14.24 -6.35
N GLY A 16 18.08 -13.27 -6.50
CA GLY A 16 18.87 -12.70 -5.41
C GLY A 16 18.25 -11.42 -4.86
N SER A 17 18.87 -10.89 -3.79
CA SER A 17 18.51 -9.59 -3.24
C SER A 17 18.74 -8.47 -4.25
N VAL A 18 17.87 -7.47 -4.23
CA VAL A 18 17.96 -6.28 -5.06
C VAL A 18 18.26 -5.08 -4.17
N ASP A 19 19.35 -4.37 -4.47
CA ASP A 19 19.68 -3.11 -3.80
C ASP A 19 19.75 -1.97 -4.82
N CYS A 20 18.72 -1.13 -4.76
CA CYS A 20 18.59 0.12 -5.51
C CYS A 20 18.62 1.34 -4.57
N SER A 21 19.28 1.22 -3.40
CA SER A 21 19.37 2.33 -2.45
C SER A 21 20.00 3.55 -3.10
N SER A 22 19.38 4.71 -2.89
CA SER A 22 19.80 6.00 -3.46
C SER A 22 19.91 5.99 -4.99
N ALA A 23 19.22 5.08 -5.66
CA ALA A 23 19.19 5.04 -7.13
C ALA A 23 18.32 6.19 -7.67
N LEU A 24 18.73 6.69 -8.83
CA LEU A 24 17.97 7.68 -9.58
C LEU A 24 17.40 7.03 -10.84
N PHE A 25 16.08 6.98 -10.92
CA PHE A 25 15.33 6.60 -12.12
C PHE A 25 14.83 7.88 -12.79
N ASP A 26 15.61 8.41 -13.76
CA ASP A 26 15.31 9.71 -14.41
C ASP A 26 14.03 9.67 -15.25
N GLY A 27 13.69 8.50 -15.79
CA GLY A 27 12.51 8.29 -16.61
C GLY A 27 11.48 7.38 -15.96
N MET A 28 10.67 6.75 -16.81
CA MET A 28 9.72 5.73 -16.35
C MET A 28 10.45 4.51 -15.79
N ALA A 29 9.99 4.03 -14.65
CA ALA A 29 10.49 2.83 -14.00
C ALA A 29 9.35 1.82 -13.86
N GLU A 30 9.39 0.77 -14.67
CA GLU A 30 8.33 -0.23 -14.78
C GLU A 30 8.83 -1.60 -14.29
N PHE A 31 8.32 -2.04 -13.16
CA PHE A 31 8.53 -3.35 -12.55
C PHE A 31 7.20 -4.11 -12.55
N LEU A 32 6.59 -4.29 -13.73
CA LEU A 32 5.24 -4.88 -13.86
C LEU A 32 5.32 -6.41 -13.80
N GLU A 33 4.52 -7.01 -12.92
CA GLU A 33 4.46 -8.47 -12.74
C GLU A 33 5.83 -9.08 -12.40
N VAL A 34 6.70 -8.33 -11.71
CA VAL A 34 8.03 -8.78 -11.31
C VAL A 34 7.96 -9.57 -10.01
N THR A 35 8.70 -10.67 -9.93
CA THR A 35 8.88 -11.41 -8.68
C THR A 35 10.25 -11.11 -8.08
N PHE A 36 10.25 -10.62 -6.83
CA PHE A 36 11.44 -10.47 -5.99
C PHE A 36 11.45 -11.62 -4.99
N GLU A 37 12.32 -12.61 -5.22
CA GLU A 37 12.40 -13.81 -4.37
C GLU A 37 13.05 -13.52 -3.00
N GLN A 38 13.94 -12.54 -2.95
CA GLN A 38 14.72 -12.14 -1.79
C GLN A 38 14.43 -10.67 -1.45
N PRO A 39 14.94 -10.12 -0.34
CA PRO A 39 14.71 -8.72 0.00
C PRO A 39 15.06 -7.75 -1.13
N ALA A 40 14.21 -6.72 -1.28
CA ALA A 40 14.40 -5.64 -2.24
C ALA A 40 14.46 -4.30 -1.52
N VAL A 41 15.48 -3.50 -1.83
CA VAL A 41 15.74 -2.22 -1.17
C VAL A 41 15.74 -1.09 -2.20
N PHE A 42 14.83 -0.13 -2.01
CA PHE A 42 14.70 1.10 -2.80
C PHE A 42 14.81 2.34 -1.89
N GLU A 43 15.53 2.23 -0.80
CA GLU A 43 15.65 3.31 0.19
C GLU A 43 16.30 4.55 -0.41
N ARG A 44 15.72 5.73 -0.13
CA ARG A 44 16.21 7.03 -0.63
C ARG A 44 16.35 7.09 -2.16
N SER A 45 15.73 6.17 -2.88
CA SER A 45 15.68 6.23 -4.34
C SER A 45 14.76 7.35 -4.82
N ARG A 46 15.00 7.82 -6.05
CA ARG A 46 14.17 8.86 -6.68
C ARG A 46 13.62 8.35 -7.99
N PHE A 47 12.30 8.40 -8.11
CA PHE A 47 11.57 8.05 -9.32
C PHE A 47 11.06 9.35 -9.96
N GLY A 48 11.68 9.75 -11.07
CA GLY A 48 11.46 11.05 -11.70
C GLY A 48 10.16 11.16 -12.50
N LEU A 49 9.75 10.06 -13.12
CA LEU A 49 8.50 9.95 -13.87
C LEU A 49 7.60 8.87 -13.29
N GLY A 50 6.60 8.41 -14.07
CA GLY A 50 5.66 7.37 -13.64
C GLY A 50 6.39 6.08 -13.22
N THR A 51 5.92 5.48 -12.15
CA THR A 51 6.53 4.27 -11.58
C THR A 51 5.49 3.18 -11.41
N GLY A 52 5.76 1.99 -11.94
CA GLY A 52 4.85 0.86 -11.89
C GLY A 52 5.45 -0.35 -11.17
N PHE A 53 4.74 -0.84 -10.16
CA PHE A 53 4.96 -2.12 -9.48
C PHE A 53 3.69 -2.99 -9.54
N SER A 54 2.76 -2.68 -10.45
CA SER A 54 1.49 -3.40 -10.54
C SER A 54 1.70 -4.89 -10.80
N GLY A 55 0.95 -5.73 -10.06
CA GLY A 55 1.04 -7.18 -10.15
C GLY A 55 2.35 -7.78 -9.64
N SER A 56 3.28 -6.97 -9.14
CA SER A 56 4.56 -7.48 -8.64
C SER A 56 4.43 -8.18 -7.30
N ARG A 57 5.32 -9.15 -7.07
CA ARG A 57 5.33 -9.98 -5.87
C ARG A 57 6.65 -9.80 -5.12
N PHE A 58 6.57 -9.32 -3.89
CA PHE A 58 7.70 -9.17 -2.97
C PHE A 58 7.63 -10.31 -1.94
N LYS A 59 8.37 -11.40 -2.17
CA LYS A 59 8.39 -12.55 -1.24
C LYS A 59 9.18 -12.26 0.03
N GLY A 60 10.30 -11.53 -0.10
CA GLY A 60 11.08 -11.03 1.02
C GLY A 60 10.60 -9.65 1.48
N ARG A 61 11.28 -9.12 2.50
CA ARG A 61 11.10 -7.72 2.94
C ARG A 61 11.37 -6.77 1.78
N VAL A 62 10.52 -5.74 1.64
CA VAL A 62 10.78 -4.62 0.73
C VAL A 62 10.83 -3.31 1.49
N SER A 63 11.78 -2.44 1.14
CA SER A 63 11.89 -1.12 1.74
C SER A 63 11.91 -0.02 0.68
N PHE A 64 10.96 0.91 0.82
CA PHE A 64 10.88 2.19 0.11
C PHE A 64 11.12 3.36 1.06
N SER A 65 11.81 3.14 2.19
CA SER A 65 12.06 4.19 3.18
C SER A 65 12.70 5.42 2.53
N GLU A 66 12.13 6.60 2.81
CA GLU A 66 12.61 7.88 2.28
C GLU A 66 12.67 7.96 0.74
N ALA A 67 12.05 7.03 0.02
CA ALA A 67 11.97 7.09 -1.44
C ALA A 67 11.05 8.24 -1.89
N ILE A 68 11.35 8.85 -3.05
CA ILE A 68 10.57 9.94 -3.61
C ILE A 68 9.99 9.50 -4.95
N PHE A 69 8.66 9.49 -5.03
CA PHE A 69 7.90 9.22 -6.24
C PHE A 69 7.33 10.55 -6.76
N SER A 70 7.95 11.07 -7.83
CA SER A 70 7.65 12.43 -8.31
C SER A 70 6.36 12.53 -9.12
N ARG A 71 5.85 11.41 -9.62
CA ARG A 71 4.66 11.30 -10.46
C ARG A 71 3.79 10.13 -10.02
N GLU A 72 2.85 9.74 -10.86
CA GLU A 72 1.93 8.65 -10.63
C GLU A 72 2.68 7.36 -10.29
N THR A 73 2.23 6.65 -9.26
CA THR A 73 2.85 5.42 -8.79
C THR A 73 1.79 4.33 -8.64
N PHE A 74 2.06 3.17 -9.22
CA PHE A 74 1.09 2.08 -9.31
C PHE A 74 1.61 0.83 -8.60
N PHE A 75 0.92 0.44 -7.54
CA PHE A 75 1.08 -0.83 -6.81
C PHE A 75 -0.17 -1.70 -6.91
N GLY A 76 -1.08 -1.41 -7.84
CA GLY A 76 -2.31 -2.17 -8.00
C GLY A 76 -2.03 -3.66 -8.16
N PHE A 77 -2.76 -4.52 -7.45
CA PHE A 77 -2.56 -5.99 -7.43
C PHE A 77 -1.15 -6.45 -6.98
N ALA A 78 -0.33 -5.58 -6.41
CA ALA A 78 0.96 -6.00 -5.84
C ALA A 78 0.77 -6.87 -4.60
N ALA A 79 1.60 -7.91 -4.45
CA ALA A 79 1.60 -8.79 -3.29
C ALA A 79 2.86 -8.59 -2.46
N PHE A 80 2.70 -8.07 -1.25
CA PHE A 80 3.75 -7.91 -0.24
C PHE A 80 3.67 -9.11 0.72
N GLU A 81 4.43 -10.17 0.43
CA GLU A 81 4.45 -11.38 1.25
C GLU A 81 5.35 -11.24 2.48
N GLY A 82 6.41 -10.43 2.38
CA GLY A 82 7.25 -9.98 3.49
C GLY A 82 6.82 -8.62 4.03
N GLU A 83 7.56 -8.15 5.04
CA GLU A 83 7.38 -6.80 5.59
C GLU A 83 7.55 -5.73 4.49
N ALA A 84 6.63 -4.76 4.44
CA ALA A 84 6.66 -3.64 3.51
C ALA A 84 6.88 -2.32 4.26
N VAL A 85 8.00 -1.64 3.99
CA VAL A 85 8.42 -0.44 4.72
C VAL A 85 8.33 0.78 3.80
N PHE A 86 7.54 1.78 4.23
CA PHE A 86 7.32 3.05 3.54
C PHE A 86 7.64 4.27 4.43
N THR A 87 8.29 4.06 5.58
CA THR A 87 8.64 5.16 6.51
C THR A 87 9.31 6.30 5.76
N GLY A 88 8.72 7.50 5.80
CA GLY A 88 9.26 8.70 5.17
C GLY A 88 9.22 8.72 3.64
N ALA A 89 8.65 7.72 2.99
CA ALA A 89 8.41 7.75 1.55
C ALA A 89 7.50 8.93 1.18
N GLN A 90 7.74 9.56 0.02
CA GLN A 90 6.97 10.70 -0.44
C GLN A 90 6.35 10.41 -1.81
N PHE A 91 5.03 10.47 -1.88
CA PHE A 91 4.25 10.33 -3.09
C PHE A 91 3.73 11.71 -3.50
N LEU A 92 4.42 12.34 -4.46
CA LEU A 92 4.10 13.71 -4.93
C LEU A 92 3.02 13.69 -6.02
N GLY A 93 2.82 12.55 -6.69
CA GLY A 93 1.71 12.28 -7.59
C GLY A 93 0.68 11.35 -6.95
N SER A 94 -0.30 10.90 -7.74
CA SER A 94 -1.24 9.89 -7.28
C SER A 94 -0.55 8.55 -6.98
N ALA A 95 -1.04 7.85 -5.96
CA ALA A 95 -0.55 6.52 -5.58
C ALA A 95 -1.71 5.52 -5.55
N ASP A 96 -1.61 4.47 -6.34
CA ASP A 96 -2.64 3.45 -6.46
C ASP A 96 -2.15 2.13 -5.85
N PHE A 97 -2.81 1.70 -4.77
CA PHE A 97 -2.62 0.42 -4.09
C PHE A 97 -3.87 -0.46 -4.20
N SER A 98 -4.78 -0.17 -5.13
CA SER A 98 -6.02 -0.93 -5.28
C SER A 98 -5.72 -2.42 -5.48
N HIS A 99 -6.46 -3.28 -4.77
CA HIS A 99 -6.28 -4.74 -4.76
C HIS A 99 -4.89 -5.22 -4.29
N ALA A 100 -4.04 -4.35 -3.75
CA ALA A 100 -2.76 -4.78 -3.18
C ALA A 100 -2.98 -5.65 -1.93
N GLU A 101 -2.11 -6.63 -1.70
CA GLU A 101 -2.15 -7.51 -0.54
C GLU A 101 -0.91 -7.34 0.32
N PHE A 102 -1.08 -6.92 1.57
CA PHE A 102 -0.04 -6.88 2.59
C PHE A 102 -0.24 -8.08 3.52
N ARG A 103 0.59 -9.12 3.35
CA ARG A 103 0.48 -10.37 4.11
C ARG A 103 1.25 -10.36 5.42
N GLN A 104 2.08 -9.36 5.63
CA GLN A 104 2.77 -9.09 6.87
C GLN A 104 2.62 -7.63 7.25
N GLN A 105 3.38 -7.20 8.25
CA GLN A 105 3.33 -5.83 8.75
C GLN A 105 3.74 -4.85 7.65
N ASP A 106 3.00 -3.75 7.54
CA ASP A 106 3.34 -2.61 6.72
C ASP A 106 3.30 -1.32 7.55
N ASP A 107 3.96 -0.30 7.07
CA ASP A 107 3.96 1.02 7.69
C ASP A 107 3.58 2.14 6.69
N LEU A 108 2.74 1.81 5.71
CA LEU A 108 2.28 2.73 4.68
C LEU A 108 1.72 4.04 5.27
N ALA A 109 1.14 3.99 6.47
CA ALA A 109 0.64 5.16 7.18
C ALA A 109 1.75 6.16 7.58
N LYS A 110 3.03 5.78 7.54
CA LYS A 110 4.18 6.64 7.80
C LYS A 110 4.72 7.32 6.54
N ALA A 111 4.17 7.00 5.37
CA ALA A 111 4.46 7.69 4.13
C ALA A 111 3.70 9.02 4.07
N ARG A 112 4.23 9.96 3.29
CA ARG A 112 3.58 11.22 2.97
C ARG A 112 2.94 11.11 1.59
N PHE A 113 1.68 11.48 1.49
CA PHE A 113 0.92 11.55 0.25
C PHE A 113 0.45 12.99 0.00
N ASP A 114 0.76 13.56 -1.16
CA ASP A 114 0.24 14.87 -1.57
C ASP A 114 -1.23 14.76 -2.02
N GLN A 115 -1.67 13.57 -2.44
CA GLN A 115 -3.05 13.23 -2.73
C GLN A 115 -3.43 11.93 -1.98
N PRO A 116 -4.68 11.77 -1.51
CA PRO A 116 -5.09 10.53 -0.86
C PRO A 116 -4.78 9.30 -1.73
N PRO A 117 -4.13 8.25 -1.20
CA PRO A 117 -3.86 7.05 -1.97
C PRO A 117 -5.16 6.29 -2.26
N LEU A 118 -5.23 5.64 -3.42
CA LEU A 118 -6.29 4.69 -3.73
C LEU A 118 -6.02 3.37 -3.01
N LEU A 119 -6.95 2.93 -2.19
CA LEU A 119 -6.83 1.73 -1.35
C LEU A 119 -8.04 0.79 -1.55
N ASP A 120 -8.70 0.86 -2.71
CA ASP A 120 -9.87 0.04 -2.99
C ASP A 120 -9.51 -1.45 -2.97
N GLU A 121 -10.27 -2.23 -2.19
CA GLU A 121 -10.05 -3.67 -2.01
C GLU A 121 -8.62 -4.07 -1.56
N THR A 122 -7.84 -3.12 -1.03
CA THR A 122 -6.52 -3.42 -0.45
C THR A 122 -6.70 -4.31 0.78
N LYS A 123 -6.00 -5.45 0.81
CA LYS A 123 -5.99 -6.37 1.95
C LYS A 123 -4.76 -6.12 2.79
N ARG A 124 -4.95 -5.95 4.08
CA ARG A 124 -3.86 -5.75 5.06
C ARG A 124 -3.98 -6.75 6.19
N LEU A 125 -2.85 -7.21 6.70
CA LEU A 125 -2.84 -7.96 7.94
C LEU A 125 -3.29 -7.00 9.06
N GLU A 126 -4.44 -7.27 9.64
CA GLU A 126 -4.88 -6.53 10.82
C GLU A 126 -3.85 -6.76 11.93
N SER A 127 -3.13 -5.70 12.32
CA SER A 127 -2.38 -5.74 13.56
C SER A 127 -3.40 -6.02 14.67
N ALA A 128 -3.26 -7.16 15.34
CA ALA A 128 -4.07 -7.51 16.49
C ALA A 128 -3.83 -6.47 17.61
N GLN A 129 -4.53 -5.35 17.52
CA GLN A 129 -4.69 -4.46 18.65
C GLN A 129 -5.77 -5.09 19.55
N PRO A 130 -5.50 -5.33 20.83
CA PRO A 130 -6.52 -5.78 21.76
C PRO A 130 -7.54 -4.65 21.91
N GLY A 131 -8.69 -4.77 21.21
CA GLY A 131 -9.78 -3.81 21.24
C GLY A 131 -10.26 -3.25 19.91
N GLY A 132 -9.72 -3.69 18.78
CA GLY A 132 -10.11 -3.18 17.44
C GLY A 132 -11.39 -3.84 16.92
N PHE A 133 -12.48 -3.10 16.89
CA PHE A 133 -13.70 -3.42 16.15
C PHE A 133 -13.36 -3.59 14.66
N LEU A 134 -13.92 -4.60 14.02
CA LEU A 134 -13.83 -4.91 12.58
C LEU A 134 -14.07 -3.65 11.73
N ARG A 135 -13.00 -3.11 11.16
CA ARG A 135 -13.12 -2.05 10.17
C ARG A 135 -13.00 -2.70 8.78
N THR A 136 -14.11 -3.23 8.30
CA THR A 136 -14.24 -3.57 6.89
C THR A 136 -14.18 -2.28 6.07
N SER A 137 -13.61 -2.33 4.88
CA SER A 137 -13.46 -1.20 3.93
C SER A 137 -14.79 -0.52 3.53
N ASN A 138 -15.93 -1.00 4.02
CA ASN A 138 -17.26 -0.40 3.93
C ASN A 138 -17.66 0.35 5.21
N GLY A 139 -16.80 1.23 5.71
CA GLY A 139 -17.02 1.97 6.97
C GLY A 139 -18.24 2.88 7.00
N GLN A 140 -19.00 3.02 5.92
CA GLN A 140 -20.26 3.76 5.91
C GLN A 140 -21.46 2.91 6.34
N HIS A 141 -21.44 1.60 6.14
CA HIS A 141 -22.60 0.75 6.48
C HIS A 141 -22.61 0.24 7.93
N ALA A 142 -21.46 0.15 8.59
CA ALA A 142 -21.37 -0.29 9.98
C ALA A 142 -21.93 0.75 10.97
N LEU A 143 -21.69 2.04 10.73
CA LEU A 143 -22.24 3.12 11.56
C LEU A 143 -23.76 3.22 11.43
N THR A 144 -24.31 3.04 10.22
CA THR A 144 -25.76 3.03 9.99
C THR A 144 -26.44 1.86 10.70
N ALA A 145 -25.83 0.67 10.72
CA ALA A 145 -26.40 -0.49 11.41
C ALA A 145 -26.43 -0.31 12.94
N ILE A 146 -25.39 0.26 13.54
CA ILE A 146 -25.34 0.54 14.98
C ILE A 146 -26.36 1.62 15.37
N PHE A 147 -26.51 2.67 14.57
CA PHE A 147 -27.51 3.71 14.80
C PHE A 147 -28.96 3.16 14.71
N LEU A 148 -29.22 2.27 13.75
CA LEU A 148 -30.56 1.65 13.62
C LEU A 148 -30.88 0.71 14.80
N ILE A 149 -29.92 -0.03 15.31
CA ILE A 149 -30.12 -0.90 16.49
C ILE A 149 -30.36 -0.07 17.75
N LEU A 150 -29.58 1.00 17.95
CA LEU A 150 -29.79 1.91 19.10
C LEU A 150 -31.13 2.64 19.01
N ALA A 151 -31.56 3.08 17.85
CA ALA A 151 -32.87 3.70 17.65
C ALA A 151 -34.01 2.72 17.91
N ALA A 152 -33.90 1.47 17.46
CA ALA A 152 -34.91 0.43 17.73
C ALA A 152 -35.00 0.09 19.22
N LEU A 153 -33.88 0.02 19.94
CA LEU A 153 -33.86 -0.19 21.39
C LEU A 153 -34.48 0.98 22.17
N LEU A 154 -34.25 2.22 21.74
CA LEU A 154 -34.85 3.41 22.35
C LEU A 154 -36.37 3.45 22.16
N VAL A 155 -36.87 3.10 20.99
CA VAL A 155 -38.30 3.01 20.70
C VAL A 155 -38.96 1.90 21.52
N ALA A 156 -38.32 0.72 21.62
CA ALA A 156 -38.83 -0.38 22.44
C ALA A 156 -38.84 -0.05 23.93
N TYR A 157 -37.83 0.69 24.42
CA TYR A 157 -37.78 1.15 25.81
C TYR A 157 -38.86 2.19 26.11
N ALA A 158 -39.09 3.15 25.20
CA ALA A 158 -40.16 4.16 25.35
C ALA A 158 -41.58 3.55 25.32
N ALA A 159 -41.77 2.45 24.57
CA ALA A 159 -43.06 1.72 24.53
C ALA A 159 -43.35 0.94 25.81
N LYS A 160 -42.35 0.59 26.62
CA LYS A 160 -42.50 -0.10 27.92
C LYS A 160 -42.80 0.87 29.08
N LEU A 161 -42.64 2.16 28.88
CA LEU A 161 -42.88 3.20 29.90
C LEU A 161 -44.30 3.82 29.84
N LYS A 162 -45.14 3.31 28.95
CA LYS A 162 -46.58 3.61 28.90
C LYS A 162 -47.39 2.39 29.36
#